data_f5a0ae1f430203966eb2f9c74d4f47ca
#
_entry.id   f5a0ae1f430203966eb2f9c74d4f47ca
#
_cell.length_a   1.000
_cell.length_b   1.000
_cell.length_c   1.000
_cell.angle_alpha   90.00
_cell.angle_beta   90.00
_cell.angle_gamma   90.00
#
_symmetry.space_group_name_H-M   'P 1'
#
loop_
_entity.id
_entity.type
_entity.pdbx_description
1 polymer ?
#
loop_
_entity_poly.entity_id
_entity_poly.type
_entity_poly.pdbx_seq_one_letter_code
_entity_poly.pdbx_strand_id
1 'polypeptide(L)'
;MAGEQTLMLHQHAFTLGAMPDADCIEQLELNVLAPAEMDWHGVKVRHAFIQPYCVGEDFNFRLCQLLQRIVAKLKTKQNTDLLAEQCVVYLVLPELGTAEGSALNSLIQHIMRSLPGLLQSAQCRVFAHGSAGALMAFAAAQKVLQQLGQASIWLIAVDSLCSATAFERYRKYSANHVLSEGAIALRMGNALSGQADGRQLQLVFSSVDATAGHLNNAADDATGNLLRLAGVEVSKQAKILKLLYMPDCGDETTVLTWLEQYHWLRGAVTADTAFCMPAYFCGELGACGGLYRLFHLMRAGAKGRLPGLTLQYEQSSQHYRAVALFAVKGMDN
;
A
#
# COMPACT_ATOMS: atom_id res chain seq x y z
N MET A 1 25.51 18.85 5.50
CA MET A 1 24.06 18.64 5.63
C MET A 1 23.59 18.11 4.28
N ALA A 2 23.26 16.83 4.17
CA ALA A 2 22.65 16.29 2.97
C ALA A 2 21.27 16.96 2.84
N GLY A 3 21.06 17.69 1.75
CA GLY A 3 19.79 18.38 1.51
C GLY A 3 18.66 17.36 1.56
N GLU A 4 17.63 17.64 2.33
CA GLU A 4 16.40 16.83 2.42
C GLU A 4 15.74 16.83 1.03
N GLN A 5 16.03 15.78 0.27
CA GLN A 5 15.42 15.60 -1.04
C GLN A 5 14.01 15.04 -0.83
N THR A 6 13.07 15.67 -1.48
CA THR A 6 11.66 15.28 -1.47
C THR A 6 11.33 14.47 -2.72
N LEU A 7 10.42 13.51 -2.58
CA LEU A 7 9.98 12.64 -3.66
C LEU A 7 8.76 13.21 -4.36
N MET A 8 8.72 13.03 -5.68
CA MET A 8 7.58 13.36 -6.53
C MET A 8 7.02 12.11 -7.21
N LEU A 9 5.71 12.12 -7.38
CA LEU A 9 5.00 11.15 -8.21
C LEU A 9 5.00 11.65 -9.66
N HIS A 10 5.68 10.94 -10.55
CA HIS A 10 5.76 11.28 -11.97
C HIS A 10 4.63 10.65 -12.79
N GLN A 11 4.37 9.37 -12.56
CA GLN A 11 3.36 8.60 -13.30
C GLN A 11 2.67 7.61 -12.37
N HIS A 12 1.45 7.22 -12.73
CA HIS A 12 0.70 6.22 -11.99
C HIS A 12 -0.27 5.47 -12.90
N ALA A 13 -0.54 4.22 -12.56
CA ALA A 13 -1.59 3.44 -13.20
C ALA A 13 -2.25 2.52 -12.18
N PHE A 14 -3.53 2.24 -12.40
CA PHE A 14 -4.35 1.39 -11.52
C PHE A 14 -5.15 0.40 -12.33
N THR A 15 -5.30 -0.79 -11.80
CA THR A 15 -6.30 -1.78 -12.18
C THR A 15 -6.83 -2.34 -10.87
N LEU A 16 -7.99 -1.85 -10.43
CA LEU A 16 -8.62 -2.22 -9.15
C LEU A 16 -9.98 -2.84 -9.42
N GLY A 17 -10.40 -3.74 -8.56
CA GLY A 17 -11.71 -4.38 -8.64
C GLY A 17 -12.84 -3.36 -8.60
N ALA A 18 -13.90 -3.59 -9.33
CA ALA A 18 -15.14 -2.81 -9.42
C ALA A 18 -15.02 -1.28 -9.57
N MET A 19 -13.83 -0.71 -9.69
CA MET A 19 -13.66 0.70 -10.00
C MET A 19 -13.70 0.89 -11.52
N PRO A 20 -14.69 1.61 -12.06
CA PRO A 20 -14.58 2.12 -13.40
C PRO A 20 -13.39 3.08 -13.44
N ASP A 21 -12.67 3.14 -14.48
CA ASP A 21 -11.50 3.96 -14.80
C ASP A 21 -10.86 4.89 -13.73
N ALA A 22 -9.57 5.15 -13.90
CA ALA A 22 -8.70 5.91 -13.02
C ALA A 22 -9.20 7.32 -12.63
N ASP A 23 -10.17 7.88 -13.32
CA ASP A 23 -10.71 9.21 -13.06
C ASP A 23 -11.44 9.31 -11.71
N CYS A 24 -12.07 8.21 -11.26
CA CYS A 24 -12.69 8.15 -9.93
C CYS A 24 -11.68 8.24 -8.80
N ILE A 25 -10.45 7.77 -9.01
CA ILE A 25 -9.38 7.81 -8.02
C ILE A 25 -8.82 9.23 -7.88
N GLU A 26 -8.83 10.01 -8.94
CA GLU A 26 -8.35 11.40 -8.90
C GLU A 26 -9.26 12.31 -8.08
N GLN A 27 -10.56 12.03 -8.04
CA GLN A 27 -11.51 12.86 -7.31
C GLN A 27 -11.49 12.61 -5.80
N LEU A 28 -10.92 11.45 -5.36
CA LEU A 28 -10.91 11.02 -3.96
C LEU A 28 -12.31 10.95 -3.31
N GLU A 29 -13.34 11.25 -4.07
CA GLU A 29 -14.75 11.05 -3.75
C GLU A 29 -15.12 9.65 -4.25
N LEU A 30 -14.63 8.66 -3.55
CA LEU A 30 -14.92 7.28 -3.84
C LEU A 30 -16.39 7.04 -3.57
N ASN A 31 -17.17 6.95 -4.61
CA ASN A 31 -18.52 6.44 -4.50
C ASN A 31 -18.45 5.03 -3.91
N VAL A 32 -19.25 4.79 -2.88
CA VAL A 32 -19.38 3.47 -2.27
C VAL A 32 -19.56 2.44 -3.38
N LEU A 33 -18.61 1.53 -3.52
CA LEU A 33 -18.76 0.43 -4.46
C LEU A 33 -20.01 -0.38 -4.10
N ALA A 34 -20.84 -0.67 -5.08
CA ALA A 34 -21.85 -1.71 -4.93
C ALA A 34 -21.13 -3.06 -5.10
N PRO A 35 -20.78 -3.75 -4.00
CA PRO A 35 -20.07 -5.02 -4.11
C PRO A 35 -20.99 -6.08 -4.69
N ALA A 36 -20.40 -6.97 -5.49
CA ALA A 36 -21.08 -8.22 -5.83
C ALA A 36 -21.07 -9.18 -4.63
N GLU A 37 -21.94 -10.17 -4.66
CA GLU A 37 -21.99 -11.23 -3.67
C GLU A 37 -21.78 -12.58 -4.34
N MET A 38 -21.03 -13.46 -3.68
CA MET A 38 -20.89 -14.86 -4.07
C MET A 38 -21.13 -15.78 -2.86
N ASP A 39 -21.61 -16.98 -3.11
CA ASP A 39 -21.71 -18.00 -2.08
C ASP A 39 -20.38 -18.77 -1.99
N TRP A 40 -19.83 -18.84 -0.78
CA TRP A 40 -18.68 -19.66 -0.46
C TRP A 40 -19.04 -20.59 0.71
N HIS A 41 -19.34 -21.84 0.40
CA HIS A 41 -19.73 -22.84 1.41
C HIS A 41 -20.84 -22.36 2.36
N GLY A 42 -21.87 -21.72 1.81
CA GLY A 42 -23.01 -21.20 2.57
C GLY A 42 -22.79 -19.84 3.23
N VAL A 43 -21.64 -19.21 3.00
CA VAL A 43 -21.36 -17.84 3.46
C VAL A 43 -21.40 -16.88 2.28
N LYS A 44 -22.17 -15.80 2.40
CA LYS A 44 -22.19 -14.74 1.41
C LYS A 44 -20.96 -13.87 1.55
N VAL A 45 -20.07 -13.94 0.58
CA VAL A 45 -18.85 -13.14 0.50
C VAL A 45 -19.11 -11.92 -0.39
N ARG A 46 -18.97 -10.73 0.18
CA ARG A 46 -19.05 -9.47 -0.56
C ARG A 46 -17.70 -9.18 -1.22
N HIS A 47 -17.72 -8.88 -2.49
CA HIS A 47 -16.47 -8.70 -3.23
C HIS A 47 -16.56 -7.68 -4.36
N ALA A 48 -15.40 -7.18 -4.76
CA ALA A 48 -15.16 -6.31 -5.89
C ALA A 48 -14.00 -6.87 -6.72
N PHE A 49 -14.16 -8.09 -7.26
CA PHE A 49 -13.15 -8.72 -8.10
C PHE A 49 -13.25 -8.24 -9.55
N ILE A 50 -12.11 -8.13 -10.21
CA ILE A 50 -12.02 -7.79 -11.64
C ILE A 50 -12.52 -8.95 -12.50
N GLN A 51 -12.27 -10.17 -12.03
CA GLN A 51 -12.72 -11.39 -12.67
C GLN A 51 -13.51 -12.26 -11.66
N PRO A 52 -14.53 -13.00 -12.09
CA PRO A 52 -15.21 -13.95 -11.24
C PRO A 52 -14.24 -14.97 -10.65
N TYR A 53 -14.57 -15.45 -9.46
CA TYR A 53 -13.85 -16.56 -8.87
C TYR A 53 -14.13 -17.85 -9.65
N CYS A 54 -13.07 -18.59 -9.98
CA CYS A 54 -13.15 -19.92 -10.57
C CYS A 54 -12.54 -20.94 -9.62
N VAL A 55 -13.30 -22.00 -9.33
CA VAL A 55 -12.80 -23.10 -8.47
C VAL A 55 -11.58 -23.74 -9.14
N GLY A 56 -10.48 -23.84 -8.37
CA GLY A 56 -9.22 -24.41 -8.87
C GLY A 56 -8.35 -23.43 -9.67
N GLU A 57 -8.71 -22.16 -9.74
CA GLU A 57 -7.86 -21.14 -10.34
C GLU A 57 -6.53 -21.03 -9.58
N ASP A 58 -5.43 -21.01 -10.35
CA ASP A 58 -4.09 -20.80 -9.79
C ASP A 58 -3.93 -19.33 -9.36
N PHE A 59 -3.70 -19.12 -8.09
CA PHE A 59 -3.48 -17.81 -7.49
C PHE A 59 -2.32 -17.04 -8.17
N ASN A 60 -1.21 -17.72 -8.47
CA ASN A 60 -0.07 -17.10 -9.14
C ASN A 60 -0.44 -16.62 -10.55
N PHE A 61 -1.23 -17.41 -11.27
CA PHE A 61 -1.72 -17.03 -12.60
C PHE A 61 -2.61 -15.78 -12.53
N ARG A 62 -3.52 -15.70 -11.53
CA ARG A 62 -4.38 -14.54 -11.32
C ARG A 62 -3.57 -13.27 -11.05
N LEU A 63 -2.57 -13.34 -10.17
CA LEU A 63 -1.67 -12.20 -9.91
C LEU A 63 -0.90 -11.77 -11.16
N CYS A 64 -0.40 -12.72 -11.96
CA CYS A 64 0.27 -12.42 -13.22
C CYS A 64 -0.65 -11.73 -14.21
N GLN A 65 -1.91 -12.12 -14.31
CA GLN A 65 -2.89 -11.43 -15.17
C GLN A 65 -3.13 -9.98 -14.73
N LEU A 66 -3.22 -9.72 -13.42
CA LEU A 66 -3.35 -8.36 -12.91
C LEU A 66 -2.11 -7.50 -13.23
N LEU A 67 -0.90 -8.08 -13.09
CA LEU A 67 0.34 -7.41 -13.50
C LEU A 67 0.40 -7.16 -15.01
N GLN A 68 -0.01 -8.11 -15.84
CA GLN A 68 -0.06 -7.93 -17.29
C GLN A 68 -1.00 -6.77 -17.69
N ARG A 69 -2.17 -6.66 -17.03
CA ARG A 69 -3.11 -5.56 -17.27
C ARG A 69 -2.50 -4.20 -16.94
N ILE A 70 -1.80 -4.07 -15.79
CA ILE A 70 -1.20 -2.78 -15.41
C ILE A 70 -0.04 -2.40 -16.35
N VAL A 71 0.80 -3.36 -16.75
CA VAL A 71 1.89 -3.15 -17.72
C VAL A 71 1.33 -2.74 -19.08
N ALA A 72 0.30 -3.42 -19.57
CA ALA A 72 -0.36 -3.06 -20.82
C ALA A 72 -0.99 -1.65 -20.74
N LYS A 73 -1.60 -1.28 -19.62
CA LYS A 73 -2.17 0.04 -19.40
C LYS A 73 -1.11 1.15 -19.43
N LEU A 74 0.04 0.94 -18.81
CA LEU A 74 1.16 1.88 -18.85
C LEU A 74 1.69 2.05 -20.27
N LYS A 75 1.83 0.97 -21.03
CA LYS A 75 2.27 1.00 -22.42
C LYS A 75 1.30 1.76 -23.30
N THR A 76 0.01 1.49 -23.19
CA THR A 76 -1.01 2.07 -24.08
C THR A 76 -1.41 3.49 -23.71
N LYS A 77 -1.56 3.81 -22.44
CA LYS A 77 -2.03 5.13 -21.98
C LYS A 77 -0.92 6.13 -21.70
N GLN A 78 0.29 5.66 -21.34
CA GLN A 78 1.37 6.54 -20.92
C GLN A 78 2.64 6.40 -21.78
N ASN A 79 2.59 5.58 -22.81
CA ASN A 79 3.72 5.27 -23.70
C ASN A 79 4.99 4.83 -22.91
N THR A 80 4.78 4.09 -21.82
CA THR A 80 5.86 3.57 -20.97
C THR A 80 5.91 2.06 -21.07
N ASP A 81 6.99 1.54 -21.63
CA ASP A 81 7.21 0.10 -21.76
C ASP A 81 8.15 -0.41 -20.67
N LEU A 82 7.56 -0.84 -19.55
CA LEU A 82 8.31 -1.37 -18.40
C LEU A 82 9.15 -2.61 -18.74
N LEU A 83 8.80 -3.35 -19.79
CA LEU A 83 9.50 -4.58 -20.18
C LEU A 83 10.67 -4.31 -21.10
N ALA A 84 10.61 -3.24 -21.91
CA ALA A 84 11.68 -2.85 -22.83
C ALA A 84 12.68 -1.90 -22.18
N GLU A 85 12.22 -1.04 -21.27
CA GLU A 85 13.06 -0.11 -20.52
C GLU A 85 13.63 -0.86 -19.32
N GLN A 86 14.93 -0.81 -19.08
CA GLN A 86 15.56 -1.41 -17.88
C GLN A 86 15.18 -0.62 -16.61
N CYS A 87 13.90 -0.54 -16.33
CA CYS A 87 13.36 0.17 -15.21
C CYS A 87 13.74 -0.50 -13.88
N VAL A 88 14.02 0.29 -12.86
CA VAL A 88 14.13 -0.21 -11.50
C VAL A 88 12.73 -0.38 -10.93
N VAL A 89 12.36 -1.62 -10.59
CA VAL A 89 11.06 -1.99 -10.07
C VAL A 89 11.19 -2.52 -8.64
N TYR A 90 10.41 -1.94 -7.74
CA TYR A 90 10.19 -2.46 -6.39
C TYR A 90 8.79 -3.06 -6.35
N LEU A 91 8.74 -4.39 -6.35
CA LEU A 91 7.51 -5.16 -6.46
C LEU A 91 7.00 -5.53 -5.06
N VAL A 92 5.80 -5.07 -4.74
CA VAL A 92 5.09 -5.37 -3.48
C VAL A 92 4.10 -6.50 -3.75
N LEU A 93 4.23 -7.58 -3.00
CA LEU A 93 3.47 -8.80 -3.15
C LEU A 93 2.68 -9.13 -1.87
N PRO A 94 1.64 -9.98 -1.96
CA PRO A 94 0.97 -10.51 -0.78
C PRO A 94 1.95 -11.21 0.15
N GLU A 95 1.60 -11.28 1.43
CA GLU A 95 2.30 -12.09 2.41
C GLU A 95 1.89 -13.56 2.25
N LEU A 96 2.80 -14.37 1.72
CA LEU A 96 2.54 -15.78 1.35
C LEU A 96 2.81 -16.80 2.47
N GLY A 97 2.88 -16.31 3.73
CA GLY A 97 3.17 -17.16 4.89
C GLY A 97 4.66 -17.45 5.08
N THR A 98 5.00 -17.86 6.31
CA THR A 98 6.39 -18.15 6.70
C THR A 98 6.85 -19.51 6.25
N ALA A 99 5.94 -20.39 5.92
CA ALA A 99 6.27 -21.80 5.80
C ALA A 99 7.25 -22.07 4.68
N GLU A 100 7.35 -21.18 3.69
CA GLU A 100 8.15 -21.68 2.58
C GLU A 100 8.49 -20.57 1.58
N GLY A 101 9.73 -20.22 1.55
CA GLY A 101 10.28 -19.52 0.39
C GLY A 101 9.88 -20.15 -0.96
N SER A 102 9.32 -21.36 -0.96
CA SER A 102 8.77 -22.06 -2.12
C SER A 102 7.60 -21.33 -2.77
N ALA A 103 6.63 -20.84 -2.00
CA ALA A 103 5.46 -20.14 -2.55
C ALA A 103 5.87 -18.82 -3.20
N LEU A 104 6.72 -18.03 -2.53
CA LEU A 104 7.26 -16.81 -3.08
C LEU A 104 8.11 -17.07 -4.32
N ASN A 105 8.99 -18.07 -4.29
CA ASN A 105 9.82 -18.44 -5.42
C ASN A 105 8.96 -18.89 -6.61
N SER A 106 7.90 -19.67 -6.37
CA SER A 106 6.96 -20.09 -7.40
C SER A 106 6.28 -18.88 -8.04
N LEU A 107 5.78 -17.93 -7.24
CA LEU A 107 5.17 -16.71 -7.74
C LEU A 107 6.15 -15.87 -8.56
N ILE A 108 7.38 -15.66 -8.07
CA ILE A 108 8.42 -14.91 -8.79
C ILE A 108 8.74 -15.58 -10.13
N GLN A 109 8.87 -16.91 -10.17
CA GLN A 109 9.09 -17.63 -11.42
C GLN A 109 7.92 -17.48 -12.41
N HIS A 110 6.67 -17.49 -11.93
CA HIS A 110 5.50 -17.20 -12.76
C HIS A 110 5.54 -15.78 -13.33
N ILE A 111 5.88 -14.79 -12.50
CA ILE A 111 6.01 -13.40 -12.94
C ILE A 111 7.12 -13.27 -14.01
N MET A 112 8.28 -13.85 -13.78
CA MET A 112 9.42 -13.78 -14.74
C MET A 112 9.11 -14.47 -16.07
N ARG A 113 8.29 -15.53 -16.06
CA ARG A 113 7.84 -16.20 -17.30
C ARG A 113 6.77 -15.39 -18.02
N SER A 114 5.83 -14.81 -17.28
CA SER A 114 4.69 -14.09 -17.85
C SER A 114 5.04 -12.67 -18.31
N LEU A 115 6.01 -12.04 -17.65
CA LEU A 115 6.47 -10.68 -17.88
C LEU A 115 8.02 -10.64 -17.92
N PRO A 116 8.63 -11.30 -18.92
CA PRO A 116 10.09 -11.28 -19.06
C PRO A 116 10.52 -9.81 -19.28
N GLY A 117 11.37 -9.32 -18.45
CA GLY A 117 11.79 -7.90 -18.49
C GLY A 117 11.39 -7.08 -17.28
N LEU A 118 10.31 -7.42 -16.60
CA LEU A 118 9.82 -6.61 -15.46
C LEU A 118 10.84 -6.48 -14.32
N LEU A 119 11.60 -7.52 -14.04
CA LEU A 119 12.59 -7.60 -12.95
C LEU A 119 14.03 -7.78 -13.47
N GLN A 120 14.34 -7.26 -14.65
CA GLN A 120 15.68 -7.47 -15.26
C GLN A 120 16.79 -6.62 -14.64
N SER A 121 16.46 -5.43 -14.14
CA SER A 121 17.47 -4.60 -13.49
C SER A 121 17.99 -5.26 -12.21
N ALA A 122 19.31 -5.30 -12.01
CA ALA A 122 19.93 -5.80 -10.78
C ALA A 122 19.52 -5.01 -9.52
N GLN A 123 18.94 -3.83 -9.68
CA GLN A 123 18.44 -3.00 -8.59
C GLN A 123 16.97 -3.26 -8.25
N CYS A 124 16.27 -4.13 -9.00
CA CYS A 124 14.92 -4.53 -8.68
C CYS A 124 14.87 -5.26 -7.33
N ARG A 125 13.80 -5.05 -6.59
CA ARG A 125 13.57 -5.66 -5.27
C ARG A 125 12.14 -6.16 -5.14
N VAL A 126 11.97 -7.20 -4.32
CA VAL A 126 10.66 -7.77 -4.00
C VAL A 126 10.38 -7.60 -2.52
N PHE A 127 9.17 -7.13 -2.20
CA PHE A 127 8.67 -6.90 -0.85
C PHE A 127 7.39 -7.73 -0.65
N ALA A 128 7.54 -9.01 -0.30
CA ALA A 128 6.44 -9.94 -0.08
C ALA A 128 5.90 -9.83 1.37
N HIS A 129 5.48 -8.63 1.77
CA HIS A 129 5.10 -8.29 3.13
C HIS A 129 3.67 -7.68 3.20
N GLY A 130 2.80 -8.06 2.26
CA GLY A 130 1.44 -7.54 2.20
C GLY A 130 1.39 -6.01 2.13
N SER A 131 0.40 -5.39 2.76
CA SER A 131 0.24 -3.92 2.74
C SER A 131 1.41 -3.18 3.39
N ALA A 132 2.03 -3.74 4.44
CA ALA A 132 3.22 -3.18 5.07
C ALA A 132 4.41 -3.06 4.10
N GLY A 133 4.48 -3.97 3.11
CA GLY A 133 5.49 -3.95 2.05
C GLY A 133 5.53 -2.66 1.24
N ALA A 134 4.40 -1.96 1.12
CA ALA A 134 4.33 -0.68 0.41
C ALA A 134 5.17 0.41 1.10
N LEU A 135 5.07 0.54 2.42
CA LEU A 135 5.87 1.50 3.18
C LEU A 135 7.36 1.11 3.20
N MET A 136 7.66 -0.19 3.28
CA MET A 136 9.02 -0.70 3.19
C MET A 136 9.66 -0.39 1.83
N ALA A 137 8.92 -0.64 0.74
CA ALA A 137 9.36 -0.34 -0.62
C ALA A 137 9.56 1.17 -0.82
N PHE A 138 8.65 1.99 -0.30
CA PHE A 138 8.76 3.45 -0.37
C PHE A 138 10.00 3.97 0.36
N ALA A 139 10.23 3.55 1.60
CA ALA A 139 11.41 3.95 2.37
C ALA A 139 12.72 3.50 1.70
N ALA A 140 12.75 2.28 1.15
CA ALA A 140 13.89 1.79 0.41
C ALA A 140 14.12 2.56 -0.91
N ALA A 141 13.06 2.90 -1.64
CA ALA A 141 13.12 3.70 -2.86
C ALA A 141 13.65 5.10 -2.57
N GLN A 142 13.14 5.77 -1.53
CA GLN A 142 13.63 7.08 -1.13
C GLN A 142 15.15 7.05 -0.84
N LYS A 143 15.60 6.07 -0.08
CA LYS A 143 17.03 5.93 0.25
C LYS A 143 17.89 5.77 -1.01
N VAL A 144 17.46 4.96 -1.98
CA VAL A 144 18.19 4.73 -3.23
C VAL A 144 18.19 5.96 -4.13
N LEU A 145 17.04 6.63 -4.27
CA LEU A 145 16.92 7.88 -5.02
C LEU A 145 17.83 8.99 -4.46
N GLN A 146 17.94 9.07 -3.13
CA GLN A 146 18.79 10.05 -2.47
C GLN A 146 20.28 9.74 -2.58
N GLN A 147 20.67 8.46 -2.41
CA GLN A 147 22.08 8.08 -2.29
C GLN A 147 22.75 7.76 -3.63
N LEU A 148 22.03 7.16 -4.56
CA LEU A 148 22.61 6.64 -5.79
C LEU A 148 22.30 7.49 -7.02
N GLY A 149 21.61 8.62 -6.87
CA GLY A 149 21.27 9.52 -7.97
C GLY A 149 20.38 8.85 -9.05
N GLN A 150 19.67 7.77 -8.69
CA GLN A 150 18.71 7.12 -9.57
C GLN A 150 17.63 8.12 -9.99
N ALA A 151 17.34 8.17 -11.29
CA ALA A 151 16.37 9.15 -11.81
C ALA A 151 14.94 8.86 -11.35
N SER A 152 14.54 7.59 -11.33
CA SER A 152 13.21 7.17 -10.88
C SER A 152 13.16 5.69 -10.54
N ILE A 153 12.18 5.31 -9.72
CA ILE A 153 11.87 3.93 -9.33
C ILE A 153 10.37 3.71 -9.50
N TRP A 154 10.00 2.56 -10.02
CA TRP A 154 8.63 2.08 -10.04
C TRP A 154 8.33 1.28 -8.79
N LEU A 155 7.32 1.72 -8.02
CA LEU A 155 6.67 0.90 -7.00
C LEU A 155 5.47 0.24 -7.65
N ILE A 156 5.45 -1.10 -7.67
CA ILE A 156 4.34 -1.86 -8.25
C ILE A 156 3.82 -2.81 -7.17
N ALA A 157 2.53 -2.72 -6.85
CA ALA A 157 1.86 -3.67 -5.97
C ALA A 157 0.86 -4.50 -6.76
N VAL A 158 0.73 -5.76 -6.41
CA VAL A 158 -0.32 -6.66 -6.92
C VAL A 158 -0.81 -7.56 -5.79
N ASP A 159 -2.11 -7.71 -5.69
CA ASP A 159 -2.74 -8.67 -4.78
C ASP A 159 -4.14 -9.04 -5.24
N SER A 160 -4.61 -10.20 -4.78
CA SER A 160 -5.99 -10.64 -4.96
C SER A 160 -6.48 -11.35 -3.69
N LEU A 161 -7.57 -10.85 -3.13
CA LEU A 161 -8.28 -11.55 -2.06
C LEU A 161 -9.29 -12.56 -2.60
N CYS A 162 -9.28 -12.83 -3.90
CA CYS A 162 -10.03 -13.89 -4.56
C CYS A 162 -9.32 -15.24 -4.35
N SER A 163 -9.32 -15.74 -3.12
CA SER A 163 -8.65 -16.98 -2.75
C SER A 163 -9.37 -17.70 -1.60
N ALA A 164 -9.26 -19.03 -1.58
CA ALA A 164 -9.84 -19.83 -0.50
C ALA A 164 -9.39 -19.37 0.89
N THR A 165 -8.11 -19.02 1.04
CA THR A 165 -7.56 -18.52 2.32
C THR A 165 -8.23 -17.21 2.77
N ALA A 166 -8.47 -16.29 1.85
CA ALA A 166 -9.14 -15.03 2.16
C ALA A 166 -10.62 -15.27 2.50
N PHE A 167 -11.30 -16.19 1.80
CA PHE A 167 -12.70 -16.53 2.08
C PHE A 167 -12.88 -17.25 3.41
N GLU A 168 -11.94 -18.13 3.80
CA GLU A 168 -11.94 -18.76 5.12
C GLU A 168 -11.72 -17.74 6.24
N ARG A 169 -10.83 -16.76 6.03
CA ARG A 169 -10.64 -15.66 6.96
C ARG A 169 -11.92 -14.82 7.08
N TYR A 170 -12.55 -14.48 5.95
CA TYR A 170 -13.81 -13.75 5.91
C TYR A 170 -14.92 -14.50 6.67
N ARG A 171 -15.05 -15.80 6.47
CA ARG A 171 -16.00 -16.66 7.18
C ARG A 171 -15.75 -16.68 8.68
N LYS A 172 -14.48 -16.83 9.09
CA LYS A 172 -14.09 -16.95 10.49
C LYS A 172 -14.41 -15.70 11.32
N TYR A 173 -14.25 -14.54 10.73
CA TYR A 173 -14.38 -13.27 11.45
C TYR A 173 -15.71 -12.55 11.16
N SER A 174 -16.67 -13.21 10.54
CA SER A 174 -18.00 -12.66 10.20
C SER A 174 -17.89 -11.27 9.57
N ALA A 175 -16.93 -11.10 8.68
CA ALA A 175 -16.53 -9.80 8.20
C ALA A 175 -17.60 -9.18 7.30
N ASN A 176 -17.91 -7.92 7.55
CA ASN A 176 -18.81 -7.11 6.72
C ASN A 176 -18.04 -6.30 5.65
N HIS A 177 -16.74 -6.50 5.54
CA HIS A 177 -15.93 -5.79 4.57
C HIS A 177 -16.06 -6.39 3.16
N VAL A 178 -15.56 -5.66 2.18
CA VAL A 178 -15.56 -6.07 0.78
C VAL A 178 -14.18 -6.57 0.42
N LEU A 179 -14.05 -7.80 -0.05
CA LEU A 179 -12.79 -8.33 -0.58
C LEU A 179 -12.56 -7.81 -1.99
N SER A 180 -11.38 -7.32 -2.26
CA SER A 180 -11.04 -6.76 -3.56
C SER A 180 -9.73 -7.34 -4.12
N GLU A 181 -9.34 -6.88 -5.30
CA GLU A 181 -8.09 -7.24 -5.95
C GLU A 181 -7.59 -6.12 -6.83
N GLY A 182 -6.32 -6.15 -7.20
CA GLY A 182 -5.81 -5.19 -8.17
C GLY A 182 -4.31 -5.21 -8.38
N ALA A 183 -3.89 -4.28 -9.22
CA ALA A 183 -2.50 -3.89 -9.37
C ALA A 183 -2.39 -2.36 -9.44
N ILE A 184 -1.34 -1.84 -8.82
CA ILE A 184 -1.04 -0.41 -8.76
C ILE A 184 0.41 -0.23 -9.17
N ALA A 185 0.68 0.76 -10.02
CA ALA A 185 2.03 1.16 -10.38
C ALA A 185 2.20 2.66 -10.16
N LEU A 186 3.24 3.05 -9.43
CA LEU A 186 3.62 4.43 -9.14
C LEU A 186 5.09 4.64 -9.55
N ARG A 187 5.35 5.60 -10.43
CA ARG A 187 6.70 6.04 -10.74
C ARG A 187 7.08 7.21 -9.87
N MET A 188 8.12 7.04 -9.10
CA MET A 188 8.62 8.06 -8.18
C MET A 188 10.04 8.47 -8.56
N GLY A 189 10.38 9.71 -8.33
CA GLY A 189 11.72 10.25 -8.55
C GLY A 189 11.96 11.50 -7.73
N ASN A 190 13.16 12.05 -7.86
CA ASN A 190 13.50 13.32 -7.24
C ASN A 190 12.81 14.46 -7.98
N ALA A 191 12.49 15.52 -7.26
CA ALA A 191 12.04 16.76 -7.86
C ALA A 191 13.13 17.30 -8.80
N LEU A 192 12.78 17.55 -10.06
CA LEU A 192 13.70 18.21 -10.98
C LEU A 192 13.91 19.65 -10.53
N SER A 193 15.17 20.10 -10.52
CA SER A 193 15.52 21.48 -10.24
C SER A 193 14.84 22.39 -11.27
N GLY A 194 13.86 23.17 -10.85
CA GLY A 194 13.08 24.07 -11.71
C GLY A 194 11.55 23.82 -11.69
N GLN A 195 11.07 22.70 -11.20
CA GLN A 195 9.63 22.49 -10.94
C GLN A 195 9.29 22.84 -9.47
N ALA A 196 9.60 24.08 -9.07
CA ALA A 196 9.50 24.52 -7.69
C ALA A 196 8.08 24.74 -7.15
N ASP A 197 7.03 24.60 -7.98
CA ASP A 197 5.65 24.86 -7.57
C ASP A 197 4.89 23.63 -7.02
N GLY A 198 5.52 22.47 -6.98
CA GLY A 198 4.92 21.27 -6.42
C GLY A 198 5.19 21.10 -4.94
N ARG A 199 4.17 21.12 -4.10
CA ARG A 199 4.29 20.71 -2.70
C ARG A 199 4.80 19.26 -2.65
N GLN A 200 5.90 19.06 -1.94
CA GLN A 200 6.66 17.83 -1.98
C GLN A 200 6.44 17.03 -0.70
N LEU A 201 6.22 15.72 -0.86
CA LEU A 201 6.07 14.82 0.28
C LEU A 201 7.44 14.42 0.82
N GLN A 202 7.64 14.60 2.11
CA GLN A 202 8.82 14.18 2.84
C GLN A 202 8.46 13.04 3.78
N LEU A 203 9.19 11.92 3.72
CA LEU A 203 9.15 10.90 4.76
C LEU A 203 10.02 11.38 5.93
N VAL A 204 9.40 11.65 7.05
CA VAL A 204 10.05 12.11 8.28
C VAL A 204 10.57 10.93 9.09
N PHE A 205 9.78 9.86 9.16
CA PHE A 205 10.09 8.67 9.94
C PHE A 205 9.43 7.45 9.32
N SER A 206 10.06 6.30 9.44
CA SER A 206 9.45 5.00 9.15
C SER A 206 10.00 3.93 10.08
N SER A 207 9.15 2.99 10.45
CA SER A 207 9.53 1.82 11.23
C SER A 207 8.70 0.61 10.81
N VAL A 208 9.26 -0.56 10.98
CA VAL A 208 8.66 -1.84 10.61
C VAL A 208 8.84 -2.82 11.76
N ASP A 209 7.83 -3.65 11.98
CA ASP A 209 7.88 -4.79 12.88
C ASP A 209 7.47 -6.05 12.13
N ALA A 210 8.14 -7.16 12.44
CA ALA A 210 7.95 -8.48 11.82
C ALA A 210 7.59 -9.55 12.85
N THR A 211 6.91 -9.18 13.92
CA THR A 211 6.58 -10.09 15.02
C THR A 211 5.50 -11.07 14.61
N ALA A 212 5.77 -12.35 14.76
CA ALA A 212 4.81 -13.43 14.50
C ALA A 212 3.56 -13.29 15.39
N GLY A 213 2.42 -13.03 14.77
CA GLY A 213 1.15 -12.73 15.46
C GLY A 213 0.43 -13.92 16.08
N HIS A 214 1.10 -15.05 16.33
CA HIS A 214 0.47 -16.25 16.92
C HIS A 214 0.24 -16.19 18.43
N LEU A 215 0.85 -15.22 19.08
CA LEU A 215 0.56 -14.91 20.48
C LEU A 215 -0.19 -13.57 20.47
N ASN A 216 -1.47 -13.57 20.81
CA ASN A 216 -2.33 -12.38 20.78
C ASN A 216 -1.65 -11.15 21.40
N ASN A 217 -0.92 -11.33 22.49
CA ASN A 217 -0.20 -10.26 23.16
C ASN A 217 0.98 -9.70 22.34
N ALA A 218 1.70 -10.53 21.59
CA ALA A 218 2.88 -10.08 20.81
C ALA A 218 2.49 -9.19 19.60
N ALA A 219 1.30 -9.43 19.02
CA ALA A 219 0.78 -8.59 17.93
C ALA A 219 0.38 -7.19 18.43
N ASP A 220 -0.23 -7.13 19.60
CA ASP A 220 -0.63 -5.88 20.26
C ASP A 220 0.59 -5.08 20.68
N ASP A 221 1.61 -5.73 21.25
CA ASP A 221 2.88 -5.13 21.60
C ASP A 221 3.61 -4.53 20.38
N ALA A 222 3.61 -5.24 19.23
CA ALA A 222 4.22 -4.76 18.00
C ALA A 222 3.52 -3.50 17.47
N THR A 223 2.19 -3.50 17.42
CA THR A 223 1.39 -2.33 17.01
C THR A 223 1.62 -1.18 17.99
N GLY A 224 1.51 -1.43 19.30
CA GLY A 224 1.75 -0.44 20.34
C GLY A 224 3.14 0.17 20.26
N ASN A 225 4.16 -0.64 20.04
CA ASN A 225 5.54 -0.16 19.89
C ASN A 225 5.72 0.75 18.67
N LEU A 226 5.16 0.38 17.51
CA LEU A 226 5.22 1.22 16.31
C LEU A 226 4.49 2.55 16.50
N LEU A 227 3.29 2.55 17.07
CA LEU A 227 2.54 3.78 17.35
C LEU A 227 3.25 4.65 18.40
N ARG A 228 3.84 4.04 19.42
CA ARG A 228 4.66 4.74 20.42
C ARG A 228 5.88 5.42 19.79
N LEU A 229 6.61 4.72 18.92
CA LEU A 229 7.76 5.29 18.20
C LEU A 229 7.33 6.47 17.32
N ALA A 230 6.21 6.32 16.59
CA ALA A 230 5.65 7.41 15.80
C ALA A 230 5.26 8.61 16.68
N GLY A 231 4.59 8.38 17.83
CA GLY A 231 4.22 9.44 18.77
C GLY A 231 5.41 10.21 19.32
N VAL A 232 6.51 9.49 19.65
CA VAL A 232 7.77 10.12 20.05
C VAL A 232 8.34 11.00 18.94
N GLU A 233 8.29 10.53 17.69
CA GLU A 233 8.83 11.30 16.56
C GLU A 233 7.98 12.55 16.28
N VAL A 234 6.65 12.46 16.37
CA VAL A 234 5.75 13.62 16.29
C VAL A 234 6.10 14.66 17.35
N SER A 235 6.34 14.21 18.59
CA SER A 235 6.70 15.09 19.71
C SER A 235 8.02 15.84 19.46
N LYS A 236 9.02 15.18 18.85
CA LYS A 236 10.29 15.83 18.47
C LYS A 236 10.09 16.94 17.44
N GLN A 237 9.08 16.82 16.58
CA GLN A 237 8.73 17.83 15.58
C GLN A 237 7.98 19.02 16.21
N ALA A 238 7.61 18.95 17.49
CA ALA A 238 6.74 19.93 18.16
C ALA A 238 5.44 20.21 17.38
N LYS A 239 4.91 19.20 16.69
CA LYS A 239 3.70 19.25 15.85
C LYS A 239 2.66 18.27 16.36
N ILE A 240 1.49 18.33 15.78
CA ILE A 240 0.41 17.35 15.99
C ILE A 240 0.07 16.65 14.69
N LEU A 241 -0.43 15.43 14.78
CA LEU A 241 -0.97 14.71 13.64
C LEU A 241 -2.27 15.36 13.18
N LYS A 242 -2.37 15.65 11.92
CA LYS A 242 -3.58 16.19 11.30
C LYS A 242 -4.38 15.11 10.58
N LEU A 243 -3.71 14.05 10.13
CA LEU A 243 -4.35 12.98 9.37
C LEU A 243 -3.69 11.63 9.71
N LEU A 244 -4.54 10.61 9.89
CA LEU A 244 -4.12 9.23 10.05
C LEU A 244 -4.72 8.38 8.93
N TYR A 245 -3.86 7.66 8.21
CA TYR A 245 -4.27 6.58 7.32
C TYR A 245 -4.15 5.26 8.07
N MET A 246 -5.29 4.60 8.25
CA MET A 246 -5.40 3.33 8.97
C MET A 246 -5.91 2.22 8.05
N PRO A 247 -5.49 0.97 8.25
CA PRO A 247 -5.87 -0.16 7.39
C PRO A 247 -7.25 -0.71 7.73
N ASP A 248 -8.16 0.13 8.18
CA ASP A 248 -9.52 -0.29 8.54
C ASP A 248 -10.35 -0.52 7.28
N CYS A 249 -10.85 -1.75 7.15
CA CYS A 249 -11.73 -2.18 6.07
C CYS A 249 -13.10 -2.68 6.59
N GLY A 250 -13.37 -2.53 7.90
CA GLY A 250 -14.56 -3.08 8.55
C GLY A 250 -14.35 -4.50 9.11
N ASP A 251 -13.12 -5.01 9.12
CA ASP A 251 -12.75 -6.23 9.84
C ASP A 251 -12.49 -5.89 11.32
N GLU A 252 -13.33 -6.41 12.20
CA GLU A 252 -13.29 -6.13 13.64
C GLU A 252 -11.92 -6.44 14.26
N THR A 253 -11.26 -7.50 13.83
CA THR A 253 -9.96 -7.91 14.39
C THR A 253 -8.86 -6.89 14.05
N THR A 254 -8.83 -6.40 12.82
CA THR A 254 -7.89 -5.37 12.39
C THR A 254 -8.14 -4.05 13.11
N VAL A 255 -9.41 -3.68 13.25
CA VAL A 255 -9.82 -2.44 13.96
C VAL A 255 -9.41 -2.51 15.43
N LEU A 256 -9.75 -3.57 16.14
CA LEU A 256 -9.45 -3.71 17.57
C LEU A 256 -7.94 -3.66 17.82
N THR A 257 -7.13 -4.32 16.99
CA THR A 257 -5.68 -4.36 17.17
C THR A 257 -5.04 -2.98 17.21
N TRP A 258 -5.41 -2.07 16.30
CA TRP A 258 -4.82 -0.73 16.32
C TRP A 258 -5.57 0.23 17.25
N LEU A 259 -6.88 0.05 17.43
CA LEU A 259 -7.69 0.91 18.28
C LEU A 259 -7.31 0.78 19.76
N GLU A 260 -7.06 -0.43 20.22
CA GLU A 260 -6.58 -0.67 21.59
C GLU A 260 -5.22 -0.02 21.83
N GLN A 261 -4.37 0.05 20.82
CA GLN A 261 -3.03 0.64 20.89
C GLN A 261 -3.00 2.15 20.56
N TYR A 262 -4.11 2.72 20.13
CA TYR A 262 -4.20 4.13 19.74
C TYR A 262 -3.78 5.12 20.84
N HIS A 263 -3.94 4.73 22.11
CA HIS A 263 -3.54 5.54 23.25
C HIS A 263 -2.05 5.95 23.23
N TRP A 264 -1.18 5.19 22.52
CA TRP A 264 0.23 5.53 22.35
C TRP A 264 0.47 6.79 21.51
N LEU A 265 -0.53 7.23 20.76
CA LEU A 265 -0.51 8.50 20.04
C LEU A 265 -1.03 9.68 20.89
N ARG A 266 -1.35 9.44 22.17
CA ARG A 266 -1.79 10.49 23.09
C ARG A 266 -0.77 11.62 23.15
N GLY A 267 -1.22 12.85 22.92
CA GLY A 267 -0.34 14.02 22.78
C GLY A 267 0.12 14.33 21.37
N ALA A 268 0.07 13.33 20.47
CA ALA A 268 0.30 13.54 19.04
C ALA A 268 -0.99 13.81 18.26
N VAL A 269 -2.14 13.46 18.81
CA VAL A 269 -3.48 13.60 18.21
C VAL A 269 -4.34 14.58 19.00
N THR A 270 -5.29 15.19 18.31
CA THR A 270 -6.30 16.10 18.88
C THR A 270 -7.68 15.78 18.33
N ALA A 271 -8.72 16.47 18.82
CA ALA A 271 -10.07 16.35 18.27
C ALA A 271 -10.15 16.69 16.75
N ASP A 272 -9.22 17.48 16.25
CA ASP A 272 -9.14 17.88 14.83
C ASP A 272 -8.33 16.89 13.97
N THR A 273 -7.82 15.82 14.54
CA THR A 273 -7.09 14.80 13.78
C THR A 273 -8.07 13.97 12.96
N ALA A 274 -7.98 14.05 11.64
CA ALA A 274 -8.86 13.28 10.74
C ALA A 274 -8.35 11.86 10.53
N PHE A 275 -9.27 10.94 10.25
CA PHE A 275 -8.99 9.58 9.85
C PHE A 275 -9.32 9.38 8.37
N CYS A 276 -8.48 8.65 7.66
CA CYS A 276 -8.70 8.24 6.29
C CYS A 276 -8.59 6.72 6.18
N MET A 277 -9.67 6.09 5.77
CA MET A 277 -9.83 4.63 5.67
C MET A 277 -10.31 4.25 4.27
N PRO A 278 -9.44 4.30 3.23
CA PRO A 278 -9.87 4.11 1.85
C PRO A 278 -10.47 2.73 1.56
N ALA A 279 -10.17 1.72 2.37
CA ALA A 279 -10.71 0.38 2.18
C ALA A 279 -12.24 0.30 2.31
N TYR A 280 -12.89 1.23 3.00
CA TYR A 280 -14.36 1.34 3.01
C TYR A 280 -14.95 1.67 1.64
N PHE A 281 -14.17 2.30 0.78
CA PHE A 281 -14.63 2.72 -0.55
C PHE A 281 -14.20 1.77 -1.66
N CYS A 282 -12.97 1.24 -1.61
CA CYS A 282 -12.41 0.38 -2.65
C CYS A 282 -12.35 -1.11 -2.27
N GLY A 283 -12.79 -1.47 -1.06
CA GLY A 283 -12.62 -2.79 -0.49
C GLY A 283 -11.19 -3.04 0.03
N GLU A 284 -11.00 -4.18 0.66
CA GLU A 284 -9.69 -4.63 1.11
C GLU A 284 -8.87 -5.07 -0.11
N LEU A 285 -7.77 -4.36 -0.37
CA LEU A 285 -6.90 -4.56 -1.53
C LEU A 285 -5.63 -5.35 -1.21
N GLY A 286 -5.50 -5.90 0.00
CA GLY A 286 -4.30 -6.61 0.44
C GLY A 286 -3.03 -5.77 0.27
N ALA A 287 -2.00 -6.32 -0.38
CA ALA A 287 -0.74 -5.61 -0.64
C ALA A 287 -0.91 -4.30 -1.42
N CYS A 288 -1.90 -4.23 -2.31
CA CYS A 288 -2.21 -3.00 -3.04
C CYS A 288 -2.73 -1.89 -2.13
N GLY A 289 -3.37 -2.23 -1.01
CA GLY A 289 -3.97 -1.26 -0.09
C GLY A 289 -2.97 -0.25 0.45
N GLY A 290 -1.78 -0.71 0.86
CA GLY A 290 -0.72 0.17 1.35
C GLY A 290 -0.23 1.15 0.29
N LEU A 291 -0.04 0.68 -0.95
CA LEU A 291 0.40 1.53 -2.05
C LEU A 291 -0.71 2.48 -2.52
N TYR A 292 -1.98 2.06 -2.43
CA TYR A 292 -3.13 2.91 -2.73
C TYR A 292 -3.24 4.09 -1.74
N ARG A 293 -3.10 3.83 -0.43
CA ARG A 293 -3.07 4.89 0.60
C ARG A 293 -1.91 5.84 0.40
N LEU A 294 -0.74 5.31 0.09
CA LEU A 294 0.44 6.13 -0.22
C LEU A 294 0.20 7.05 -1.43
N PHE A 295 -0.39 6.52 -2.51
CA PHE A 295 -0.76 7.32 -3.67
C PHE A 295 -1.73 8.45 -3.30
N HIS A 296 -2.78 8.11 -2.54
CA HIS A 296 -3.78 9.07 -2.09
C HIS A 296 -3.12 10.22 -1.31
N LEU A 297 -2.23 9.88 -0.38
CA LEU A 297 -1.45 10.81 0.40
C LEU A 297 -0.55 11.71 -0.48
N MET A 298 0.16 11.13 -1.46
CA MET A 298 1.02 11.88 -2.38
C MET A 298 0.20 12.86 -3.24
N ARG A 299 -0.97 12.44 -3.73
CA ARG A 299 -1.87 13.30 -4.52
C ARG A 299 -2.47 14.41 -3.68
N ALA A 300 -2.90 14.11 -2.45
CA ALA A 300 -3.40 15.12 -1.52
C ALA A 300 -2.32 16.15 -1.19
N GLY A 301 -1.07 15.70 -0.98
CA GLY A 301 0.08 16.57 -0.77
C GLY A 301 0.34 17.48 -1.96
N ALA A 302 0.41 16.94 -3.17
CA ALA A 302 0.63 17.69 -4.41
C ALA A 302 -0.47 18.74 -4.67
N LYS A 303 -1.72 18.44 -4.31
CA LYS A 303 -2.85 19.39 -4.41
C LYS A 303 -2.94 20.37 -3.23
N GLY A 304 -2.01 20.31 -2.28
CA GLY A 304 -2.04 21.14 -1.08
C GLY A 304 -3.18 20.86 -0.12
N ARG A 305 -3.74 19.67 -0.16
CA ARG A 305 -4.88 19.26 0.67
C ARG A 305 -4.46 18.50 1.93
N LEU A 306 -3.17 18.19 2.10
CA LEU A 306 -2.69 17.62 3.36
C LEU A 306 -2.61 18.71 4.41
N PRO A 307 -3.30 18.50 5.55
CA PRO A 307 -3.41 19.56 6.55
C PRO A 307 -2.17 19.70 7.46
N GLY A 308 -1.10 18.93 7.21
CA GLY A 308 0.11 18.94 8.05
C GLY A 308 0.74 17.57 8.20
N LEU A 309 1.26 17.28 9.40
CA LEU A 309 1.89 15.99 9.69
C LEU A 309 0.89 14.85 9.59
N THR A 310 1.23 13.83 8.80
CA THR A 310 0.35 12.71 8.47
C THR A 310 1.02 11.39 8.80
N LEU A 311 0.31 10.49 9.46
CA LEU A 311 0.77 9.13 9.75
C LEU A 311 0.02 8.14 8.87
N GLN A 312 0.76 7.20 8.28
CA GLN A 312 0.20 6.01 7.65
C GLN A 312 0.67 4.77 8.43
N TYR A 313 -0.28 3.97 8.88
CA TYR A 313 -0.05 2.68 9.52
C TYR A 313 -0.57 1.57 8.60
N GLU A 314 0.23 0.52 8.43
CA GLU A 314 -0.09 -0.65 7.61
C GLU A 314 0.10 -1.92 8.41
N GLN A 315 -0.85 -2.83 8.25
CA GLN A 315 -0.81 -4.15 8.86
C GLN A 315 -1.06 -5.20 7.78
N SER A 316 -0.13 -6.13 7.64
CA SER A 316 -0.34 -7.30 6.77
C SER A 316 -1.19 -8.35 7.46
N SER A 317 -1.57 -9.37 6.70
CA SER A 317 -2.49 -10.41 7.18
C SER A 317 -1.90 -11.31 8.28
N GLN A 318 -0.57 -11.35 8.45
CA GLN A 318 0.07 -12.28 9.38
C GLN A 318 1.10 -11.58 10.30
N HIS A 319 2.25 -11.17 9.76
CA HIS A 319 3.41 -10.84 10.58
C HIS A 319 3.83 -9.38 10.51
N TYR A 320 3.72 -8.77 9.33
CA TYR A 320 4.36 -7.49 9.09
C TYR A 320 3.46 -6.31 9.41
N ARG A 321 4.03 -5.34 10.10
CA ARG A 321 3.41 -4.04 10.37
C ARG A 321 4.41 -2.95 10.01
N ALA A 322 3.91 -1.84 9.54
CA ALA A 322 4.75 -0.70 9.21
C ALA A 322 4.04 0.60 9.55
N VAL A 323 4.82 1.58 9.97
CA VAL A 323 4.36 2.94 10.18
C VAL A 323 5.27 3.92 9.46
N ALA A 324 4.69 4.95 8.88
CA ALA A 324 5.42 6.04 8.26
C ALA A 324 4.80 7.39 8.61
N LEU A 325 5.66 8.37 8.87
CA LEU A 325 5.27 9.73 9.17
C LEU A 325 5.69 10.63 8.01
N PHE A 326 4.76 11.41 7.52
CA PHE A 326 4.96 12.27 6.36
C PHE A 326 4.69 13.73 6.69
N ALA A 327 5.47 14.62 6.10
CA ALA A 327 5.24 16.05 6.09
C ALA A 327 5.17 16.57 4.65
N VAL A 328 4.51 17.70 4.46
CA VAL A 328 4.54 18.45 3.20
C VAL A 328 5.50 19.60 3.35
N LYS A 329 6.52 19.66 2.51
CA LYS A 329 7.49 20.77 2.49
C LYS A 329 6.85 21.98 1.80
N GLY A 330 6.99 23.16 2.40
CA GLY A 330 6.43 24.41 1.86
C GLY A 330 5.11 24.86 2.51
N MET A 331 4.72 24.27 3.64
CA MET A 331 3.61 24.74 4.49
C MET A 331 4.08 25.42 5.79
N ASP A 332 5.30 25.94 5.82
CA ASP A 332 5.73 26.75 6.96
C ASP A 332 5.08 28.15 6.81
N ASN A 333 3.93 28.30 7.46
CA ASN A 333 3.31 29.55 7.82
C ASN A 333 3.10 29.57 9.33
#